data_c1cbd429c3eec91b7fa352b619567f16
#
_entry.id   c1cbd429c3eec91b7fa352b619567f16
#
_cell.length_a   1.000
_cell.length_b   1.000
_cell.length_c   1.000
_cell.angle_alpha   90.00
_cell.angle_beta   90.00
_cell.angle_gamma   90.00
#
_symmetry.space_group_name_H-M   'P 1'
#
loop_
_entity.id
_entity.type
_entity.pdbx_description
1 polymer ?
#
loop_
_entity_poly.entity_id
_entity_poly.type
_entity_poly.pdbx_seq_one_letter_code
_entity_poly.pdbx_strand_id
1 'polypeptide(L)'
;GKAIEVVHLNNQKVVAGLHTYIARPVQPFALGFCGYLMQTFEVREQIKKLATGTSVLGISKTNIGKVEIKLPSLEEQTKIANFLSSIDQKIEVVAQQIEQAKLWKKGLLQQMFV
;
A
#
# COMPACT_ATOMS: atom_id res chain seq x y z
N GLY A 1 -7.15 6.05 -6.95
CA GLY A 1 -5.75 6.23 -6.59
C GLY A 1 -5.27 5.16 -5.63
N LYS A 2 -4.00 4.85 -5.68
CA LYS A 2 -3.33 3.99 -4.69
C LYS A 2 -2.65 4.86 -3.65
N ALA A 3 -2.61 4.40 -2.41
CA ALA A 3 -1.85 5.03 -1.35
C ALA A 3 -0.81 4.03 -0.83
N ILE A 4 0.37 4.52 -0.56
CA ILE A 4 1.46 3.75 0.05
C ILE A 4 2.03 4.56 1.21
N GLU A 5 2.58 3.89 2.19
CA GLU A 5 3.37 4.50 3.24
C GLU A 5 4.86 4.30 2.92
N VAL A 6 5.62 5.38 2.96
CA VAL A 6 7.07 5.33 2.77
C VAL A 6 7.72 5.25 4.14
N VAL A 7 8.20 4.06 4.50
CA VAL A 7 8.71 3.77 5.85
C VAL A 7 10.22 3.89 5.99
N HIS A 8 10.98 3.65 4.92
CA HIS A 8 12.44 3.72 4.93
C HIS A 8 12.96 4.45 3.71
N LEU A 9 13.53 5.63 3.91
CA LEU A 9 14.09 6.43 2.82
C LEU A 9 15.56 6.11 2.51
N ASN A 10 16.28 5.46 3.43
CA ASN A 10 17.71 5.12 3.27
C ASN A 10 18.54 6.29 2.71
N ASN A 11 18.34 7.50 3.24
CA ASN A 11 18.93 8.76 2.77
C ASN A 11 18.51 9.19 1.34
N GLN A 12 17.53 8.53 0.74
CA GLN A 12 16.99 8.93 -0.55
C GLN A 12 15.91 10.01 -0.39
N LYS A 13 15.79 10.86 -1.41
CA LYS A 13 14.71 11.86 -1.48
C LYS A 13 13.57 11.31 -2.33
N VAL A 14 12.35 11.48 -1.85
CA VAL A 14 11.13 11.13 -2.60
C VAL A 14 10.44 12.41 -3.04
N VAL A 15 10.11 12.48 -4.32
CA VAL A 15 9.40 13.60 -4.92
C VAL A 15 8.06 13.12 -5.45
N ALA A 16 6.99 13.85 -5.15
CA ALA A 16 5.68 13.56 -5.71
C ALA A 16 5.64 13.95 -7.19
N GLY A 17 5.11 13.05 -8.02
CA GLY A 17 4.80 13.34 -9.42
C GLY A 17 3.56 14.22 -9.57
N LEU A 18 3.22 14.57 -10.81
CA LEU A 18 2.17 15.53 -11.15
C LEU A 18 0.79 15.19 -10.56
N HIS A 19 0.45 13.92 -10.48
CA HIS A 19 -0.84 13.45 -9.95
C HIS A 19 -0.70 12.69 -8.63
N THR A 20 0.33 13.03 -7.86
CA THR A 20 0.65 12.38 -6.58
C THR A 20 0.67 13.42 -5.47
N TYR A 21 0.12 13.08 -4.32
CA TYR A 21 0.16 13.92 -3.13
C TYR A 21 1.02 13.27 -2.05
N ILE A 22 1.83 14.07 -1.39
CA ILE A 22 2.54 13.67 -0.18
C ILE A 22 1.73 14.14 1.02
N ALA A 23 1.27 13.20 1.83
CA ALA A 23 0.63 13.48 3.11
C ALA A 23 1.61 13.19 4.26
N ARG A 24 1.84 14.19 5.12
CA ARG A 24 2.65 14.04 6.32
C ARG A 24 1.74 14.11 7.54
N PRO A 25 1.79 13.11 8.42
CA PRO A 25 1.01 13.14 9.66
C PRO A 25 1.40 14.35 10.52
N VAL A 26 0.41 15.00 11.12
CA VAL A 26 0.62 16.08 12.10
C VAL A 26 0.74 15.54 13.53
N GLN A 27 0.40 14.30 13.73
CA GLN A 27 0.53 13.57 15.00
C GLN A 27 1.15 12.20 14.75
N PRO A 28 1.76 11.57 15.76
CA PRO A 28 2.41 10.27 15.58
C PRO A 28 1.45 9.18 15.09
N PHE A 29 1.89 8.38 14.14
CA PHE A 29 1.29 7.13 13.72
C PHE A 29 2.25 5.97 13.95
N ALA A 30 1.72 4.79 14.22
CA ALA A 30 2.53 3.59 14.21
C ALA A 30 3.05 3.32 12.80
N LEU A 31 4.32 2.93 12.71
CA LEU A 31 4.98 2.65 11.44
C LEU A 31 4.23 1.55 10.65
N GLY A 32 3.92 1.81 9.40
CA GLY A 32 3.19 0.92 8.51
C GLY A 32 1.66 1.00 8.64
N PHE A 33 1.13 1.58 9.72
CA PHE A 33 -0.31 1.62 9.97
C PHE A 33 -1.07 2.45 8.94
N CYS A 34 -0.54 3.61 8.57
CA CYS A 34 -1.18 4.53 7.62
C CYS A 34 -1.36 3.89 6.24
N GLY A 35 -0.38 3.11 5.80
CA GLY A 35 -0.44 2.39 4.53
C GLY A 35 -1.61 1.40 4.49
N TYR A 36 -1.84 0.67 5.56
CA TYR A 36 -2.99 -0.25 5.68
C TYR A 36 -4.32 0.49 5.81
N LEU A 37 -4.37 1.54 6.65
CA LEU A 37 -5.56 2.34 6.84
C LEU A 37 -6.11 2.90 5.52
N MET A 38 -5.23 3.42 4.67
CA MET A 38 -5.62 3.99 3.38
C MET A 38 -6.13 2.95 2.37
N GLN A 39 -5.96 1.66 2.63
CA GLN A 39 -6.46 0.55 1.81
C GLN A 39 -7.79 -0.01 2.33
N THR A 40 -8.26 0.41 3.50
CA THR A 40 -9.52 -0.06 4.06
C THR A 40 -10.71 0.30 3.18
N PHE A 41 -11.75 -0.53 3.23
CA PHE A 41 -12.99 -0.31 2.48
C PHE A 41 -13.60 1.06 2.78
N GLU A 42 -13.67 1.44 4.06
CA GLU A 42 -14.27 2.72 4.49
C GLU A 42 -13.56 3.93 3.88
N VAL A 43 -12.24 3.96 3.90
CA VAL A 43 -11.44 5.04 3.31
C VAL A 43 -11.56 5.03 1.79
N ARG A 44 -11.50 3.86 1.17
CA ARG A 44 -11.60 3.71 -0.29
C ARG A 44 -12.95 4.16 -0.83
N GLU A 45 -14.04 3.85 -0.14
CA GLU A 45 -15.39 4.30 -0.55
C GLU A 45 -15.56 5.82 -0.44
N GLN A 46 -15.00 6.44 0.59
CA GLN A 46 -14.99 7.90 0.69
C GLN A 46 -14.21 8.55 -0.47
N ILE A 47 -13.03 8.02 -0.78
CA ILE A 47 -12.21 8.49 -1.90
C ILE A 47 -12.96 8.35 -3.22
N LYS A 48 -13.64 7.24 -3.46
CA LYS A 48 -14.44 7.03 -4.68
C LYS A 48 -15.57 8.05 -4.80
N LYS A 49 -16.29 8.31 -3.71
CA LYS A 49 -17.39 9.29 -3.70
C LYS A 49 -16.93 10.73 -3.94
N LEU A 50 -15.72 11.04 -3.51
CA LEU A 50 -15.13 12.39 -3.64
C LEU A 50 -14.34 12.56 -4.95
N ALA A 51 -14.10 11.47 -5.67
CA ALA A 51 -13.45 11.52 -6.98
C ALA A 51 -14.39 12.09 -8.03
N THR A 52 -13.85 12.90 -8.92
CA THR A 52 -14.57 13.55 -10.02
C THR A 52 -13.89 13.29 -11.35
N GLY A 53 -14.64 13.34 -12.43
CA GLY A 53 -14.16 13.14 -13.79
C GLY A 53 -15.13 12.31 -14.62
N THR A 54 -15.04 12.42 -15.94
CA THR A 54 -15.91 11.70 -16.88
C THR A 54 -15.26 10.41 -17.40
N SER A 55 -14.05 10.49 -17.90
CA SER A 55 -13.32 9.35 -18.45
C SER A 55 -12.26 8.81 -17.49
N VAL A 56 -11.57 9.69 -16.79
CA VAL A 56 -10.57 9.35 -15.77
C VAL A 56 -10.96 10.04 -14.47
N LEU A 57 -11.23 9.24 -13.44
CA LEU A 57 -11.55 9.76 -12.12
C LEU A 57 -10.28 10.25 -11.41
N GLY A 58 -10.30 11.50 -10.99
CA GLY A 58 -9.28 12.13 -10.17
C GLY A 58 -9.87 12.65 -8.86
N ILE A 59 -9.02 12.87 -7.87
CA ILE A 59 -9.40 13.48 -6.61
C ILE A 59 -8.52 14.70 -6.35
N SER A 60 -9.13 15.84 -6.02
CA SER A 60 -8.40 17.05 -5.67
C SER A 60 -7.83 16.98 -4.25
N LYS A 61 -6.81 17.79 -3.97
CA LYS A 61 -6.26 17.94 -2.62
C LYS A 61 -7.32 18.34 -1.60
N THR A 62 -8.21 19.26 -1.97
CA THR A 62 -9.32 19.69 -1.12
C THR A 62 -10.29 18.56 -0.79
N ASN A 63 -10.59 17.71 -1.78
CA ASN A 63 -11.47 16.56 -1.56
C ASN A 63 -10.80 15.46 -0.74
N ILE A 64 -9.50 15.21 -0.91
CA ILE A 64 -8.75 14.31 -0.02
C ILE A 64 -8.84 14.77 1.43
N GLY A 65 -8.78 16.07 1.68
CA GLY A 65 -8.92 16.64 3.03
C GLY A 65 -10.29 16.43 3.69
N LYS A 66 -11.32 16.00 2.94
CA LYS A 66 -12.65 15.67 3.47
C LYS A 66 -12.79 14.19 3.90
N VAL A 67 -11.78 13.37 3.65
CA VAL A 67 -11.81 11.97 4.06
C VAL A 67 -11.68 11.89 5.57
N GLU A 68 -12.65 11.27 6.21
CA GLU A 68 -12.67 11.05 7.66
C GLU A 68 -12.09 9.68 7.97
N ILE A 69 -11.22 9.65 8.97
CA ILE A 69 -10.59 8.42 9.44
C ILE A 69 -10.80 8.27 10.93
N LYS A 70 -11.07 7.04 11.36
CA LYS A 70 -11.11 6.68 12.78
C LYS A 70 -9.75 6.12 13.17
N LEU A 71 -9.14 6.73 14.17
CA LEU A 71 -7.82 6.33 14.64
C LEU A 71 -7.93 5.59 15.98
N PRO A 72 -7.48 4.34 16.05
CA PRO A 72 -7.29 3.67 17.34
C PRO A 72 -6.09 4.27 18.09
N SER A 73 -5.87 3.83 19.33
CA SER A 73 -4.69 4.22 20.09
C SER A 73 -3.39 3.83 19.38
N LEU A 74 -2.30 4.50 19.68
CA LEU A 74 -0.99 4.20 19.05
C LEU A 74 -0.55 2.75 19.32
N GLU A 75 -0.89 2.21 20.48
CA GLU A 75 -0.63 0.81 20.83
C GLU A 75 -1.41 -0.15 19.91
N GLU A 76 -2.69 0.11 19.69
CA GLU A 76 -3.52 -0.68 18.77
C GLU A 76 -3.06 -0.56 17.33
N GLN A 77 -2.70 0.65 16.89
CA GLN A 77 -2.10 0.87 15.57
C GLN A 77 -0.86 -0.01 15.37
N THR A 78 0.01 -0.07 16.38
CA THR A 78 1.24 -0.88 16.34
C THR A 78 0.91 -2.37 16.23
N LYS A 79 -0.03 -2.86 17.01
CA LYS A 79 -0.47 -4.27 16.95
C LYS A 79 -1.05 -4.63 15.58
N ILE A 80 -1.90 -3.77 15.03
CA ILE A 80 -2.50 -3.96 13.70
C ILE A 80 -1.42 -3.97 12.63
N ALA A 81 -0.54 -2.98 12.62
CA ALA A 81 0.53 -2.87 11.63
C ALA A 81 1.47 -4.07 11.66
N ASN A 82 1.89 -4.50 12.85
CA ASN A 82 2.77 -5.67 13.01
C ASN A 82 2.10 -6.96 12.54
N PHE A 83 0.83 -7.16 12.86
CA PHE A 83 0.08 -8.33 12.43
C PHE A 83 -0.04 -8.39 10.90
N LEU A 84 -0.49 -7.32 10.27
CA LEU A 84 -0.65 -7.25 8.82
C LEU A 84 0.69 -7.36 8.08
N SER A 85 1.73 -6.72 8.58
CA SER A 85 3.08 -6.83 8.05
C SER A 85 3.61 -8.27 8.10
N SER A 86 3.31 -9.02 9.15
CA SER A 86 3.70 -10.44 9.24
C SER A 86 3.00 -11.30 8.18
N ILE A 87 1.76 -10.97 7.84
CA ILE A 87 1.03 -11.63 6.74
C ILE A 87 1.66 -11.27 5.39
N ASP A 88 1.95 -10.00 5.15
CA ASP A 88 2.62 -9.56 3.92
C ASP A 88 3.96 -10.25 3.71
N GLN A 89 4.75 -10.44 4.76
CA GLN A 89 6.01 -11.19 4.70
C GLN A 89 5.79 -12.66 4.28
N LYS A 90 4.73 -13.31 4.79
CA LYS A 90 4.38 -14.67 4.36
C LYS A 90 3.96 -14.73 2.90
N ILE A 91 3.18 -13.75 2.46
CA ILE A 91 2.76 -13.63 1.05
C ILE A 91 3.99 -13.49 0.15
N GLU A 92 4.94 -12.64 0.53
CA GLU A 92 6.17 -12.43 -0.23
C GLU A 92 7.02 -13.71 -0.33
N VAL A 93 7.18 -14.43 0.77
CA VAL A 93 7.92 -15.72 0.78
C VAL A 93 7.27 -16.73 -0.17
N VAL A 94 5.94 -16.86 -0.11
CA VAL A 94 5.20 -17.79 -1.00
C VAL A 94 5.31 -17.34 -2.46
N ALA A 95 5.23 -16.05 -2.73
CA ALA A 95 5.40 -15.52 -4.09
C ALA A 95 6.78 -15.85 -4.67
N GLN A 96 7.84 -15.72 -3.87
CA GLN A 96 9.20 -16.10 -4.27
C GLN A 96 9.30 -17.61 -4.52
N GLN A 97 8.69 -18.44 -3.69
CA GLN A 97 8.64 -19.90 -3.90
C GLN A 97 7.93 -20.28 -5.20
N ILE A 98 6.84 -19.60 -5.53
CA ILE A 98 6.12 -19.80 -6.78
C ILE A 98 7.01 -19.44 -7.97
N GLU A 99 7.71 -18.32 -7.94
CA GLU A 99 8.61 -17.93 -9.03
C GLU A 99 9.78 -18.93 -9.20
N GLN A 100 10.35 -19.40 -8.11
CA GLN A 100 11.39 -20.46 -8.16
C GLN A 100 10.85 -21.75 -8.77
N ALA A 101 9.65 -22.18 -8.39
CA ALA A 101 9.00 -23.36 -8.97
C ALA A 101 8.73 -23.20 -10.47
N LYS A 102 8.31 -22.01 -10.92
CA LYS A 102 8.15 -21.70 -12.35
C LYS A 102 9.46 -21.81 -13.12
N LEU A 103 10.54 -21.27 -12.58
CA LEU A 103 11.87 -21.35 -13.19
C LEU A 103 12.35 -22.80 -13.27
N TRP A 104 12.17 -23.58 -12.21
CA TRP A 104 12.50 -24.98 -12.19
C TRP A 104 11.69 -25.77 -13.24
N LYS A 105 10.37 -25.56 -13.29
CA LYS A 105 9.50 -26.16 -14.32
C LYS A 105 9.99 -25.83 -15.73
N LYS A 106 10.34 -24.57 -15.99
CA LYS A 106 10.88 -24.14 -17.29
C LYS A 106 12.17 -24.88 -17.63
N GLY A 107 13.10 -25.03 -16.67
CA GLY A 107 14.34 -25.78 -16.86
C GLY A 107 14.10 -27.26 -17.18
N LEU A 108 13.18 -27.90 -16.46
CA LEU A 108 12.81 -29.29 -16.73
C LEU A 108 12.19 -29.48 -18.12
N LEU A 109 11.30 -28.58 -18.55
CA LEU A 109 10.72 -28.65 -19.89
C LEU A 109 11.81 -28.57 -20.97
N GLN A 110 12.81 -27.73 -20.81
CA GLN A 110 13.93 -27.64 -21.76
C GLN A 110 14.76 -28.91 -21.80
N GLN A 111 14.97 -29.58 -20.66
CA GLN A 111 15.73 -30.82 -20.57
C GLN A 111 14.96 -32.05 -21.07
N MET A 112 13.65 -32.09 -20.86
CA MET A 112 12.81 -33.25 -21.21
C MET A 112 12.43 -33.31 -22.68
N PHE A 113 12.46 -32.19 -23.39
CA PHE A 113 12.06 -32.07 -24.80
C PHE A 113 13.23 -31.67 -25.73
N VAL A 114 14.40 -32.09 -25.40
CA VAL A 114 15.60 -31.91 -26.25
C VAL A 114 15.58 -32.86 -27.42
#